data_90e13414b8009436aa8b790595738fb5
#
_entry.id   90e13414b8009436aa8b790595738fb5
#
_cell.length_a   1.000
_cell.length_b   1.000
_cell.length_c   1.000
_cell.angle_alpha   90.00
_cell.angle_beta   90.00
_cell.angle_gamma   90.00
#
_symmetry.space_group_name_H-M   'P 1'
#
loop_
_entity.id
_entity.type
_entity.pdbx_description
1 polymer ?
#
loop_
_entity_poly.entity_id
_entity_poly.type
_entity_poly.pdbx_seq_one_letter_code
_entity_poly.pdbx_strand_id
1 'polypeptide(L)'
;MAKFAFEIEYQPREAHGKGASRRLRNENLVLGVVYGGDDKPESITLNHFHVTKALENEAVYSHILTLTSNGKKQRVVLKDIQRHPYKSRVLHMDFLRISENKPIIMHVPLHFLGENEAPGVTLGGGTWTHHMVELEVKCLPRDLPEFIEVELSNSELNTIVHLSQIKLPKGVELTSVVHSHEDDLPVVSLAKSKRPEEDEAESETPTTEVEPKGKEAKQG
;
A
#
# COMPACT_ATOMS: atom_id res chain seq x y z
N MET A 1 -16.63 12.02 -16.78
CA MET A 1 -15.41 11.30 -16.48
C MET A 1 -15.43 9.98 -17.22
N ALA A 2 -14.43 9.67 -18.04
CA ALA A 2 -14.38 8.44 -18.81
C ALA A 2 -14.17 7.27 -17.81
N LYS A 3 -15.14 6.36 -17.72
CA LYS A 3 -14.98 5.12 -16.96
C LYS A 3 -13.92 4.28 -17.68
N PHE A 4 -12.71 4.26 -17.16
CA PHE A 4 -11.68 3.33 -17.63
C PHE A 4 -12.17 1.92 -17.32
N ALA A 5 -12.61 1.20 -18.35
CA ALA A 5 -12.94 -0.20 -18.22
C ALA A 5 -11.63 -1.00 -18.29
N PHE A 6 -11.08 -1.38 -17.14
CA PHE A 6 -9.93 -2.28 -17.08
C PHE A 6 -10.35 -3.68 -17.49
N GLU A 7 -9.94 -4.11 -18.68
CA GLU A 7 -10.20 -5.43 -19.20
C GLU A 7 -8.92 -6.28 -19.11
N ILE A 8 -9.01 -7.42 -18.44
CA ILE A 8 -7.89 -8.33 -18.23
C ILE A 8 -8.29 -9.71 -18.78
N GLU A 9 -7.48 -10.21 -19.71
CA GLU A 9 -7.67 -11.56 -20.25
C GLU A 9 -7.15 -12.61 -19.29
N TYR A 10 -7.91 -13.68 -19.09
CA TYR A 10 -7.53 -14.82 -18.28
C TYR A 10 -7.79 -16.15 -18.98
N GLN A 11 -7.13 -17.18 -18.51
CA GLN A 11 -7.37 -18.56 -18.93
C GLN A 11 -7.76 -19.42 -17.74
N PRO A 12 -8.81 -20.25 -17.83
CA PRO A 12 -9.16 -21.18 -16.78
C PRO A 12 -8.04 -22.19 -16.56
N ARG A 13 -7.82 -22.58 -15.32
CA ARG A 13 -6.73 -23.48 -14.95
C ARG A 13 -7.27 -24.76 -14.34
N GLU A 14 -6.92 -25.91 -14.94
CA GLU A 14 -7.25 -27.25 -14.44
C GLU A 14 -6.11 -27.85 -13.60
N ALA A 15 -4.85 -27.48 -13.91
CA ALA A 15 -3.68 -28.03 -13.23
C ALA A 15 -3.51 -27.41 -11.83
N HIS A 16 -3.58 -28.23 -10.81
CA HIS A 16 -3.43 -27.86 -9.39
C HIS A 16 -2.17 -28.45 -8.75
N GLY A 17 -1.80 -27.95 -7.57
CA GLY A 17 -0.70 -28.41 -6.75
C GLY A 17 0.60 -27.61 -6.90
N LYS A 18 1.53 -27.83 -5.96
CA LYS A 18 2.77 -27.05 -5.80
C LYS A 18 3.66 -27.07 -7.05
N GLY A 19 3.84 -28.24 -7.66
CA GLY A 19 4.70 -28.37 -8.84
C GLY A 19 4.16 -27.67 -10.07
N ALA A 20 2.85 -27.81 -10.36
CA ALA A 20 2.18 -27.14 -11.48
C ALA A 20 2.20 -25.62 -11.29
N SER A 21 1.84 -25.13 -10.10
CA SER A 21 1.87 -23.70 -9.78
C SER A 21 3.26 -23.07 -9.94
N ARG A 22 4.33 -23.79 -9.57
CA ARG A 22 5.70 -23.33 -9.74
C ARG A 22 6.10 -23.24 -11.23
N ARG A 23 5.72 -24.24 -12.06
CA ARG A 23 5.99 -24.21 -13.50
C ARG A 23 5.31 -23.01 -14.17
N LEU A 24 4.01 -22.83 -13.94
CA LEU A 24 3.25 -21.71 -14.50
C LEU A 24 3.85 -20.34 -14.13
N ARG A 25 4.28 -20.19 -12.87
CA ARG A 25 4.97 -18.95 -12.47
C ARG A 25 6.30 -18.76 -13.19
N ASN A 26 7.04 -19.83 -13.50
CA ASN A 26 8.29 -19.74 -14.27
C ASN A 26 8.03 -19.38 -15.76
N GLU A 27 6.85 -19.67 -16.27
CA GLU A 27 6.38 -19.29 -17.62
C GLU A 27 5.81 -17.85 -17.65
N ASN A 28 6.09 -17.03 -16.63
CA ASN A 28 5.57 -15.66 -16.51
C ASN A 28 4.05 -15.57 -16.45
N LEU A 29 3.41 -16.55 -15.82
CA LEU A 29 1.99 -16.52 -15.53
C LEU A 29 1.76 -16.18 -14.05
N VAL A 30 0.75 -15.37 -13.78
CA VAL A 30 0.21 -15.09 -12.45
C VAL A 30 -0.95 -16.05 -12.20
N LEU A 31 -0.98 -16.62 -11.02
CA LEU A 31 -2.10 -17.47 -10.61
C LEU A 31 -3.17 -16.63 -9.93
N GLY A 32 -4.43 -16.95 -10.16
CA GLY A 32 -5.52 -16.27 -9.51
C GLY A 32 -6.70 -17.19 -9.24
N VAL A 33 -7.63 -16.68 -8.44
CA VAL A 33 -8.91 -17.30 -8.15
C VAL A 33 -10.00 -16.25 -8.28
N VAL A 34 -11.09 -16.62 -8.97
CA VAL A 34 -12.31 -15.82 -9.06
C VAL A 34 -13.38 -16.52 -8.24
N TYR A 35 -13.90 -15.86 -7.23
CA TYR A 35 -14.91 -16.41 -6.32
C TYR A 35 -16.03 -15.40 -6.03
N GLY A 36 -17.04 -15.83 -5.29
CA GLY A 36 -18.21 -15.00 -4.99
C GLY A 36 -19.30 -15.10 -6.05
N GLY A 37 -20.42 -14.43 -5.78
CA GLY A 37 -21.65 -14.60 -6.57
C GLY A 37 -22.30 -15.96 -6.34
N ASP A 38 -23.07 -16.42 -7.33
CA ASP A 38 -23.79 -17.71 -7.28
C ASP A 38 -22.99 -18.83 -7.98
N ASP A 39 -21.88 -18.47 -8.65
CA ASP A 39 -21.03 -19.41 -9.38
C ASP A 39 -19.94 -20.02 -8.49
N LYS A 40 -19.50 -21.22 -8.86
CA LYS A 40 -18.38 -21.90 -8.18
C LYS A 40 -17.08 -21.11 -8.33
N PRO A 41 -16.16 -21.20 -7.33
CA PRO A 41 -14.84 -20.66 -7.45
C PRO A 41 -14.10 -21.23 -8.67
N GLU A 42 -13.45 -20.36 -9.44
CA GLU A 42 -12.71 -20.71 -10.66
C GLU A 42 -11.24 -20.36 -10.48
N SER A 43 -10.36 -21.34 -10.70
CA SER A 43 -8.92 -21.11 -10.73
C SER A 43 -8.50 -20.59 -12.11
N ILE A 44 -7.73 -19.50 -12.13
CA ILE A 44 -7.36 -18.81 -13.35
C ILE A 44 -5.85 -18.61 -13.45
N THR A 45 -5.38 -18.34 -14.67
CA THR A 45 -4.03 -17.86 -14.96
C THR A 45 -4.11 -16.58 -15.78
N LEU A 46 -3.22 -15.66 -15.50
CA LEU A 46 -3.11 -14.34 -16.11
C LEU A 46 -1.70 -14.13 -16.63
N ASN A 47 -1.54 -13.36 -17.68
CA ASN A 47 -0.22 -12.99 -18.17
C ASN A 47 0.40 -11.94 -17.23
N HIS A 48 1.61 -12.22 -16.73
CA HIS A 48 2.30 -11.35 -15.78
C HIS A 48 2.53 -9.93 -16.33
N PHE A 49 2.87 -9.80 -17.61
CA PHE A 49 3.13 -8.50 -18.22
C PHE A 49 1.86 -7.63 -18.24
N HIS A 50 0.72 -8.20 -18.65
CA HIS A 50 -0.55 -7.46 -18.68
C HIS A 50 -1.01 -7.08 -17.29
N VAL A 51 -0.84 -8.00 -16.32
CA VAL A 51 -1.15 -7.73 -14.91
C VAL A 51 -0.29 -6.61 -14.36
N THR A 52 1.03 -6.66 -14.56
CA THR A 52 1.95 -5.63 -14.04
C THR A 52 1.61 -4.26 -14.63
N LYS A 53 1.37 -4.19 -15.94
CA LYS A 53 0.97 -2.95 -16.61
C LYS A 53 -0.38 -2.40 -16.09
N ALA A 54 -1.34 -3.28 -15.80
CA ALA A 54 -2.61 -2.86 -15.22
C ALA A 54 -2.41 -2.30 -13.80
N LEU A 55 -1.56 -2.95 -12.98
CA LEU A 55 -1.28 -2.56 -11.60
C LEU A 55 -0.40 -1.29 -11.45
N GLU A 56 0.13 -0.74 -12.54
CA GLU A 56 0.75 0.60 -12.55
C GLU A 56 -0.28 1.70 -12.32
N ASN A 57 -1.54 1.43 -12.58
CA ASN A 57 -2.63 2.35 -12.32
C ASN A 57 -3.27 2.00 -10.96
N GLU A 58 -3.20 2.93 -10.01
CA GLU A 58 -3.76 2.78 -8.68
C GLU A 58 -5.27 2.49 -8.69
N ALA A 59 -5.98 3.03 -9.67
CA ALA A 59 -7.41 2.80 -9.83
C ALA A 59 -7.79 1.31 -9.97
N VAL A 60 -6.87 0.42 -10.35
CA VAL A 60 -7.13 -1.02 -10.47
C VAL A 60 -7.47 -1.66 -9.11
N TYR A 61 -6.95 -1.10 -8.01
CA TYR A 61 -7.18 -1.62 -6.66
C TYR A 61 -8.59 -1.33 -6.15
N SER A 62 -9.18 -0.22 -6.60
CA SER A 62 -10.47 0.27 -6.14
C SER A 62 -11.55 0.26 -7.22
N HIS A 63 -11.24 -0.12 -8.46
CA HIS A 63 -12.20 -0.15 -9.56
C HIS A 63 -12.78 -1.53 -9.85
N ILE A 64 -13.95 -1.51 -10.52
CA ILE A 64 -14.55 -2.70 -11.08
C ILE A 64 -13.80 -3.10 -12.34
N LEU A 65 -13.22 -4.30 -12.33
CA LEU A 65 -12.49 -4.89 -13.42
C LEU A 65 -13.39 -5.80 -14.25
N THR A 66 -13.08 -5.93 -15.55
CA THR A 66 -13.73 -6.90 -16.42
C THR A 66 -12.73 -8.00 -16.78
N LEU A 67 -12.97 -9.21 -16.29
CA LEU A 67 -12.20 -10.38 -16.70
C LEU A 67 -12.84 -11.00 -17.93
N THR A 68 -12.01 -11.24 -18.96
CA THR A 68 -12.46 -11.82 -20.25
C THR A 68 -11.77 -13.15 -20.50
N SER A 69 -12.56 -14.17 -20.80
CA SER A 69 -12.07 -15.48 -21.25
C SER A 69 -13.01 -16.07 -22.30
N ASN A 70 -12.48 -16.44 -23.44
CA ASN A 70 -13.26 -17.06 -24.54
C ASN A 70 -14.57 -16.31 -24.88
N GLY A 71 -14.53 -14.97 -24.85
CA GLY A 71 -15.70 -14.13 -25.13
C GLY A 71 -16.68 -13.95 -23.96
N LYS A 72 -16.49 -14.65 -22.84
CA LYS A 72 -17.26 -14.43 -21.62
C LYS A 72 -16.64 -13.30 -20.82
N LYS A 73 -17.46 -12.35 -20.40
CA LYS A 73 -17.04 -11.22 -19.56
C LYS A 73 -17.62 -11.36 -18.17
N GLN A 74 -16.78 -11.22 -17.13
CA GLN A 74 -17.18 -11.25 -15.73
C GLN A 74 -16.75 -9.95 -15.05
N ARG A 75 -17.66 -9.32 -14.30
CA ARG A 75 -17.36 -8.11 -13.51
C ARG A 75 -16.88 -8.55 -12.13
N VAL A 76 -15.70 -8.10 -11.78
CA VAL A 76 -15.02 -8.46 -10.54
C VAL A 76 -14.36 -7.25 -9.90
N VAL A 77 -14.01 -7.35 -8.63
CA VAL A 77 -13.08 -6.45 -7.95
C VAL A 77 -11.86 -7.24 -7.50
N LEU A 78 -10.74 -6.56 -7.43
CA LEU A 78 -9.51 -7.12 -6.92
C LEU A 78 -9.56 -7.10 -5.39
N LYS A 79 -9.58 -8.28 -4.75
CA LYS A 79 -9.69 -8.37 -3.29
C LYS A 79 -8.34 -8.42 -2.61
N ASP A 80 -7.38 -9.15 -3.18
CA ASP A 80 -6.03 -9.27 -2.62
C ASP A 80 -4.99 -9.55 -3.70
N ILE A 81 -3.73 -9.13 -3.43
CA ILE A 81 -2.57 -9.37 -4.28
C ILE A 81 -1.41 -9.86 -3.44
N GLN A 82 -0.88 -11.02 -3.78
CA GLN A 82 0.35 -11.52 -3.21
C GLN A 82 1.53 -11.19 -4.11
N ARG A 83 2.46 -10.40 -3.61
CA ARG A 83 3.71 -10.03 -4.29
C ARG A 83 4.89 -10.82 -3.76
N HIS A 84 5.90 -10.98 -4.58
CA HIS A 84 7.16 -11.58 -4.14
C HIS A 84 7.92 -10.58 -3.24
N PRO A 85 8.50 -11.01 -2.08
CA PRO A 85 9.09 -10.09 -1.10
C PRO A 85 10.18 -9.15 -1.64
N TYR A 86 11.00 -9.60 -2.60
CA TYR A 86 12.11 -8.80 -3.14
C TYR A 86 12.15 -8.69 -4.67
N LYS A 87 11.34 -9.47 -5.40
CA LYS A 87 11.24 -9.38 -6.86
C LYS A 87 9.99 -8.60 -7.23
N SER A 88 10.07 -7.72 -8.21
CA SER A 88 8.90 -7.05 -8.78
C SER A 88 8.01 -8.06 -9.54
N ARG A 89 7.39 -8.99 -8.80
CA ARG A 89 6.60 -10.08 -9.37
C ARG A 89 5.35 -10.34 -8.54
N VAL A 90 4.22 -10.43 -9.21
CA VAL A 90 2.94 -10.86 -8.64
C VAL A 90 2.89 -12.38 -8.63
N LEU A 91 2.54 -12.97 -7.49
CA LEU A 91 2.46 -14.42 -7.28
C LEU A 91 1.04 -14.95 -7.35
N HIS A 92 0.08 -14.19 -6.79
CA HIS A 92 -1.33 -14.57 -6.73
C HIS A 92 -2.22 -13.33 -6.74
N MET A 93 -3.42 -13.48 -7.27
CA MET A 93 -4.45 -12.45 -7.27
C MET A 93 -5.81 -13.07 -6.96
N ASP A 94 -6.54 -12.44 -6.07
CA ASP A 94 -7.87 -12.84 -5.63
C ASP A 94 -8.91 -11.87 -6.18
N PHE A 95 -9.86 -12.41 -6.93
CA PHE A 95 -10.93 -11.64 -7.53
C PHE A 95 -12.28 -12.04 -6.95
N LEU A 96 -13.04 -11.04 -6.51
CA LEU A 96 -14.39 -11.22 -6.03
C LEU A 96 -15.40 -10.81 -7.12
N ARG A 97 -16.32 -11.73 -7.49
CA ARG A 97 -17.41 -11.40 -8.40
C ARG A 97 -18.38 -10.44 -7.72
N ILE A 98 -18.76 -9.39 -8.42
CA ILE A 98 -19.68 -8.39 -7.92
C ILE A 98 -21.12 -8.68 -8.32
N SER A 99 -22.00 -8.47 -7.32
CA SER A 99 -23.46 -8.38 -7.52
C SER A 99 -23.86 -6.95 -7.20
N GLU A 100 -24.67 -6.32 -8.04
CA GLU A 100 -25.02 -4.90 -7.92
C GLU A 100 -25.71 -4.52 -6.61
N ASN A 101 -26.37 -5.48 -5.96
CA ASN A 101 -27.17 -5.27 -4.76
C ASN A 101 -26.51 -5.74 -3.46
N LYS A 102 -25.29 -6.32 -3.53
CA LYS A 102 -24.58 -6.79 -2.33
C LYS A 102 -23.48 -5.79 -1.98
N PRO A 103 -23.40 -5.34 -0.70
CA PRO A 103 -22.29 -4.51 -0.27
C PRO A 103 -20.98 -5.30 -0.35
N ILE A 104 -19.92 -4.62 -0.70
CA ILE A 104 -18.56 -5.16 -0.79
C ILE A 104 -17.69 -4.46 0.23
N ILE A 105 -16.68 -5.18 0.72
CA ILE A 105 -15.64 -4.65 1.59
C ILE A 105 -14.36 -4.59 0.78
N MET A 106 -13.79 -3.39 0.65
CA MET A 106 -12.61 -3.12 -0.19
C MET A 106 -11.62 -2.22 0.51
N HIS A 107 -10.35 -2.38 0.15
CA HIS A 107 -9.30 -1.45 0.52
C HIS A 107 -9.24 -0.32 -0.52
N VAL A 108 -9.37 0.90 -0.07
CA VAL A 108 -9.32 2.10 -0.91
C VAL A 108 -8.10 2.93 -0.51
N PRO A 109 -7.23 3.32 -1.46
CA PRO A 109 -6.05 4.10 -1.17
C PRO A 109 -6.40 5.50 -0.68
N LEU A 110 -5.53 6.05 0.19
CA LEU A 110 -5.60 7.42 0.69
C LEU A 110 -4.67 8.31 -0.13
N HIS A 111 -5.20 9.43 -0.62
CA HIS A 111 -4.42 10.49 -1.24
C HIS A 111 -4.30 11.67 -0.28
N PHE A 112 -3.08 11.97 0.13
CA PHE A 112 -2.78 13.04 1.04
C PHE A 112 -2.49 14.32 0.25
N LEU A 113 -3.32 15.36 0.45
CA LEU A 113 -3.19 16.63 -0.26
C LEU A 113 -2.54 17.70 0.61
N GLY A 114 -1.62 18.48 0.04
CA GLY A 114 -1.00 19.62 0.72
C GLY A 114 0.07 19.26 1.76
N GLU A 115 0.65 18.06 1.73
CA GLU A 115 1.69 17.65 2.68
C GLU A 115 2.89 18.63 2.74
N ASN A 116 3.38 19.07 1.57
CA ASN A 116 4.53 19.96 1.47
C ASN A 116 4.20 21.43 1.78
N GLU A 117 2.91 21.77 1.76
CA GLU A 117 2.43 23.13 1.99
C GLU A 117 2.10 23.40 3.46
N ALA A 118 1.98 22.34 4.25
CA ALA A 118 1.62 22.40 5.66
C ALA A 118 2.59 23.29 6.46
N PRO A 119 2.09 24.23 7.31
CA PRO A 119 2.93 25.10 8.16
C PRO A 119 3.88 24.31 9.07
N GLY A 120 3.43 23.16 9.55
CA GLY A 120 4.25 22.27 10.37
C GLY A 120 5.47 21.70 9.66
N VAL A 121 5.43 21.54 8.32
CA VAL A 121 6.57 21.14 7.49
C VAL A 121 7.43 22.33 7.13
N THR A 122 6.81 23.36 6.53
CA THR A 122 7.52 24.51 5.95
C THR A 122 8.20 25.39 7.00
N LEU A 123 7.52 25.66 8.12
CA LEU A 123 8.01 26.50 9.21
C LEU A 123 8.57 25.68 10.36
N GLY A 124 7.99 24.53 10.63
CA GLY A 124 8.33 23.70 11.76
C GLY A 124 9.41 22.65 11.51
N GLY A 125 9.77 22.36 10.26
CA GLY A 125 10.71 21.31 9.87
C GLY A 125 10.21 19.91 10.25
N GLY A 126 8.88 19.72 10.28
CA GLY A 126 8.23 18.43 10.57
C GLY A 126 8.34 17.46 9.40
N THR A 127 8.26 16.17 9.73
CA THR A 127 8.20 15.08 8.75
C THR A 127 6.91 14.29 8.98
N TRP A 128 6.20 13.99 7.90
CA TRP A 128 5.01 13.16 7.92
C TRP A 128 5.35 11.69 8.12
N THR A 129 4.57 11.04 8.96
CA THR A 129 4.59 9.59 9.14
C THR A 129 3.19 9.05 8.83
N HIS A 130 3.09 8.28 7.75
CA HIS A 130 1.86 7.62 7.33
C HIS A 130 1.73 6.30 8.09
N HIS A 131 0.72 6.18 8.93
CA HIS A 131 0.41 4.95 9.67
C HIS A 131 -0.49 4.03 8.83
N MET A 132 -1.36 4.64 8.00
CA MET A 132 -2.25 3.93 7.09
C MET A 132 -2.18 4.59 5.71
N VAL A 133 -2.05 3.77 4.67
CA VAL A 133 -2.03 4.22 3.27
C VAL A 133 -3.30 3.81 2.51
N GLU A 134 -4.10 2.94 3.12
CA GLU A 134 -5.38 2.45 2.59
C GLU A 134 -6.38 2.27 3.72
N LEU A 135 -7.67 2.41 3.41
CA LEU A 135 -8.77 2.19 4.34
C LEU A 135 -9.66 1.05 3.88
N GLU A 136 -10.06 0.19 4.83
CA GLU A 136 -11.06 -0.81 4.58
C GLU A 136 -12.45 -0.19 4.69
N VAL A 137 -13.16 -0.13 3.54
CA VAL A 137 -14.47 0.47 3.44
C VAL A 137 -15.52 -0.54 2.97
N LYS A 138 -16.74 -0.36 3.45
CA LYS A 138 -17.91 -1.11 3.04
C LYS A 138 -18.80 -0.19 2.22
N CYS A 139 -19.08 -0.56 0.97
CA CYS A 139 -19.91 0.23 0.07
C CYS A 139 -20.63 -0.66 -0.94
N LEU A 140 -21.60 -0.09 -1.66
CA LEU A 140 -22.14 -0.72 -2.85
C LEU A 140 -21.18 -0.55 -4.03
N PRO A 141 -21.14 -1.49 -5.01
CA PRO A 141 -20.24 -1.40 -6.17
C PRO A 141 -20.41 -0.12 -7.01
N ARG A 142 -21.55 0.55 -6.90
CA ARG A 142 -21.83 1.82 -7.59
C ARG A 142 -21.19 3.03 -6.93
N ASP A 143 -21.00 2.95 -5.60
CA ASP A 143 -20.53 4.04 -4.74
C ASP A 143 -19.05 3.87 -4.37
N LEU A 144 -18.37 2.88 -4.98
CA LEU A 144 -16.96 2.60 -4.73
C LEU A 144 -16.09 3.77 -5.24
N PRO A 145 -15.37 4.48 -4.35
CA PRO A 145 -14.49 5.58 -4.75
C PRO A 145 -13.15 5.06 -5.27
N GLU A 146 -12.50 5.81 -6.14
CA GLU A 146 -11.16 5.50 -6.66
C GLU A 146 -10.08 5.69 -5.59
N PHE A 147 -10.22 6.74 -4.81
CA PHE A 147 -9.34 7.10 -3.68
C PHE A 147 -10.14 7.96 -2.68
N ILE A 148 -9.60 8.13 -1.49
CA ILE A 148 -10.13 9.01 -0.45
C ILE A 148 -9.11 10.12 -0.21
N GLU A 149 -9.53 11.38 -0.36
CA GLU A 149 -8.67 12.54 -0.15
C GLU A 149 -8.61 12.92 1.33
N VAL A 150 -7.38 13.11 1.82
CA VAL A 150 -7.10 13.62 3.16
C VAL A 150 -6.36 14.95 3.03
N GLU A 151 -6.99 16.04 3.44
CA GLU A 151 -6.44 17.39 3.33
C GLU A 151 -5.53 17.69 4.54
N LEU A 152 -4.26 18.00 4.27
CA LEU A 152 -3.23 18.25 5.27
C LEU A 152 -2.66 19.68 5.22
N SER A 153 -3.14 20.52 4.30
CA SER A 153 -2.59 21.86 4.00
C SER A 153 -2.47 22.79 5.22
N ASN A 154 -3.34 22.64 6.23
CA ASN A 154 -3.39 23.51 7.40
C ASN A 154 -2.82 22.87 8.68
N SER A 155 -2.06 21.79 8.55
CA SER A 155 -1.57 21.03 9.71
C SER A 155 -0.35 21.70 10.37
N GLU A 156 -0.40 21.82 11.68
CA GLU A 156 0.69 22.32 12.52
C GLU A 156 1.58 21.18 13.02
N LEU A 157 2.73 21.51 13.63
CA LEU A 157 3.60 20.52 14.26
C LEU A 157 2.84 19.72 15.35
N ASN A 158 3.14 18.41 15.41
CA ASN A 158 2.50 17.44 16.30
C ASN A 158 1.00 17.22 16.04
N THR A 159 0.51 17.59 14.85
CA THR A 159 -0.84 17.21 14.43
C THR A 159 -0.91 15.71 14.13
N ILE A 160 -1.95 15.07 14.64
CA ILE A 160 -2.30 13.68 14.34
C ILE A 160 -3.70 13.70 13.75
N VAL A 161 -3.84 13.12 12.57
CA VAL A 161 -5.15 12.96 11.91
C VAL A 161 -5.64 11.54 12.16
N HIS A 162 -6.83 11.44 12.73
CA HIS A 162 -7.49 10.18 13.07
C HIS A 162 -8.53 9.78 12.02
N LEU A 163 -8.94 8.51 12.04
CA LEU A 163 -9.95 7.96 11.14
C LEU A 163 -11.28 8.74 11.17
N SER A 164 -11.69 9.20 12.35
CA SER A 164 -12.93 9.97 12.55
C SER A 164 -12.95 11.32 11.82
N GLN A 165 -11.78 11.88 11.52
CA GLN A 165 -11.64 13.19 10.87
C GLN A 165 -11.69 13.12 9.34
N ILE A 166 -11.64 11.91 8.77
CA ILE A 166 -11.64 11.71 7.32
C ILE A 166 -13.04 11.89 6.77
N LYS A 167 -13.16 12.73 5.74
CA LYS A 167 -14.41 12.94 5.01
C LYS A 167 -14.64 11.81 4.03
N LEU A 168 -15.60 10.94 4.33
CA LEU A 168 -16.00 9.86 3.45
C LEU A 168 -16.99 10.36 2.38
N PRO A 169 -16.91 9.85 1.15
CA PRO A 169 -17.90 10.08 0.13
C PRO A 169 -19.26 9.42 0.50
N LYS A 170 -20.33 9.83 -0.18
CA LYS A 170 -21.66 9.31 0.08
C LYS A 170 -21.75 7.82 -0.25
N GLY A 171 -22.40 7.05 0.63
CA GLY A 171 -22.60 5.61 0.42
C GLY A 171 -21.43 4.72 0.82
N VAL A 172 -20.39 5.29 1.43
CA VAL A 172 -19.20 4.58 1.93
C VAL A 172 -19.21 4.58 3.46
N GLU A 173 -19.08 3.41 4.05
CA GLU A 173 -19.00 3.19 5.50
C GLU A 173 -17.61 2.59 5.82
N LEU A 174 -17.01 2.98 6.93
CA LEU A 174 -15.81 2.32 7.46
C LEU A 174 -16.19 0.96 8.03
N THR A 175 -15.40 -0.05 7.75
CA THR A 175 -15.57 -1.39 8.35
C THR A 175 -15.15 -1.38 9.81
N SER A 176 -14.10 -0.62 10.14
CA SER A 176 -13.67 -0.38 11.52
C SER A 176 -14.61 0.63 12.15
N VAL A 177 -15.56 0.15 12.95
CA VAL A 177 -16.50 1.02 13.67
C VAL A 177 -15.76 1.65 14.84
N VAL A 178 -15.51 2.94 14.74
CA VAL A 178 -14.92 3.74 15.84
C VAL A 178 -16.04 3.95 16.89
N HIS A 179 -16.08 3.09 17.89
CA HIS A 179 -17.07 3.20 18.98
C HIS A 179 -16.59 4.06 20.15
N SER A 180 -15.29 4.24 20.28
CA SER A 180 -14.67 5.02 21.37
C SER A 180 -13.41 5.73 20.89
N HIS A 181 -12.96 6.73 21.63
CA HIS A 181 -11.70 7.44 21.36
C HIS A 181 -10.45 6.52 21.40
N GLU A 182 -10.56 5.38 22.08
CA GLU A 182 -9.47 4.40 22.15
C GLU A 182 -9.36 3.55 20.86
N ASP A 183 -10.46 3.44 20.11
CA ASP A 183 -10.50 2.70 18.84
C ASP A 183 -10.20 3.60 17.63
N ASP A 184 -10.02 4.91 17.84
CA ASP A 184 -9.76 5.88 16.77
C ASP A 184 -8.29 5.87 16.38
N LEU A 185 -7.96 5.04 15.39
CA LEU A 185 -6.60 4.83 14.94
C LEU A 185 -6.04 6.06 14.21
N PRO A 186 -4.76 6.41 14.47
CA PRO A 186 -4.09 7.47 13.75
C PRO A 186 -3.84 7.04 12.29
N VAL A 187 -4.16 7.90 11.36
CA VAL A 187 -3.94 7.69 9.91
C VAL A 187 -2.61 8.30 9.49
N VAL A 188 -2.35 9.52 9.90
CA VAL A 188 -1.11 10.23 9.62
C VAL A 188 -0.74 11.14 10.79
N SER A 189 0.55 11.26 11.06
CA SER A 189 1.08 12.15 12.09
C SER A 189 2.23 13.00 11.57
N LEU A 190 2.29 14.25 12.02
CA LEU A 190 3.36 15.19 11.72
C LEU A 190 4.22 15.38 12.97
N ALA A 191 5.44 14.89 12.92
CA ALA A 191 6.37 15.03 14.02
C ALA A 191 7.63 15.81 13.61
N LYS A 192 8.26 16.51 14.55
CA LYS A 192 9.55 17.15 14.30
C LYS A 192 10.60 16.10 13.98
N SER A 193 11.28 16.25 12.86
CA SER A 193 12.42 15.39 12.51
C SER A 193 13.47 15.54 13.60
N LYS A 194 13.78 14.46 14.32
CA LYS A 194 15.01 14.37 15.12
C LYS A 194 16.14 14.15 14.10
N ARG A 195 16.75 15.24 13.60
CA ARG A 195 18.11 15.11 13.11
C ARG A 195 18.93 14.60 14.29
N PRO A 196 19.76 13.56 14.14
CA PRO A 196 20.83 13.33 15.07
C PRO A 196 21.63 14.66 15.06
N GLU A 197 21.65 15.37 16.18
CA GLU A 197 22.69 16.34 16.42
C GLU A 197 23.97 15.50 16.36
N GLU A 198 24.72 15.64 15.27
CA GLU A 198 26.12 15.25 15.29
C GLU A 198 26.71 16.06 16.43
N ASP A 199 27.01 15.37 17.52
CA ASP A 199 27.83 15.86 18.60
C ASP A 199 29.10 16.44 17.93
N GLU A 200 29.13 17.77 17.76
CA GLU A 200 30.37 18.51 17.74
C GLU A 200 30.95 18.40 19.16
N ALA A 201 31.38 17.19 19.51
CA ALA A 201 32.27 16.99 20.62
C ALA A 201 33.59 17.65 20.22
N GLU A 202 33.76 18.85 20.75
CA GLU A 202 35.07 19.53 20.88
C GLU A 202 36.18 18.51 21.07
N SER A 203 37.02 18.37 20.07
CA SER A 203 38.33 17.76 20.22
C SER A 203 39.22 18.72 20.97
N GLU A 204 39.07 18.83 22.29
CA GLU A 204 40.14 19.26 23.13
C GLU A 204 41.23 18.18 23.14
N THR A 205 42.27 18.40 22.39
CA THR A 205 43.51 17.67 22.49
C THR A 205 44.23 18.08 23.79
N PRO A 206 44.43 17.19 24.73
CA PRO A 206 45.42 17.46 25.77
C PRO A 206 46.80 17.27 25.19
N THR A 207 47.50 18.38 25.06
CA THR A 207 48.97 18.44 24.82
C THR A 207 49.66 17.83 26.03
N THR A 208 50.11 16.61 25.91
CA THR A 208 51.02 16.01 26.90
C THR A 208 52.42 16.00 26.26
N GLU A 209 53.27 16.94 26.75
CA GLU A 209 54.72 16.89 26.61
C GLU A 209 55.23 15.54 27.10
N VAL A 210 55.99 14.86 26.27
CA VAL A 210 56.84 13.75 26.73
C VAL A 210 58.26 14.04 26.27
N GLU A 211 59.09 14.38 27.24
CA GLU A 211 60.54 14.45 27.17
C GLU A 211 61.16 13.11 26.66
N PRO A 212 62.33 13.18 26.00
CA PRO A 212 63.05 12.00 25.55
C PRO A 212 64.12 11.57 26.57
N LYS A 213 64.04 10.39 27.10
CA LYS A 213 65.20 9.66 27.72
C LYS A 213 65.29 8.31 26.97
N GLY A 214 66.27 8.08 26.21
CA GLY A 214 67.66 7.83 26.35
C GLY A 214 67.97 6.36 26.66
N LYS A 215 68.51 5.66 25.63
CA LYS A 215 69.49 4.54 25.69
C LYS A 215 69.23 3.35 26.63
N GLU A 216 69.23 2.11 26.15
CA GLU A 216 70.45 1.30 25.97
C GLU A 216 70.16 -0.09 25.40
N ALA A 217 71.13 -0.54 24.64
CA ALA A 217 71.30 -1.84 24.03
C ALA A 217 71.40 -3.02 25.01
N LYS A 218 71.07 -4.23 24.55
CA LYS A 218 71.83 -5.50 24.58
C LYS A 218 70.95 -6.65 24.15
N GLN A 219 71.29 -7.27 23.05
CA GLN A 219 72.01 -8.59 22.92
C GLN A 219 71.34 -9.75 23.72
N GLY A 220 70.92 -10.72 22.96
CA GLY A 220 70.54 -12.05 23.37
C GLY A 220 69.78 -12.76 22.28
#